data_4714da319251281261ae16f6aee4bdfc
#
_entry.id   4714da319251281261ae16f6aee4bdfc
#
_cell.length_a   1.000
_cell.length_b   1.000
_cell.length_c   1.000
_cell.angle_alpha   90.00
_cell.angle_beta   90.00
_cell.angle_gamma   90.00
#
_symmetry.space_group_name_H-M   'P 1'
#
loop_
_entity.id
_entity.type
_entity.pdbx_description
1 polymer ?
#
loop_
_entity_poly.entity_id
_entity_poly.type
_entity_poly.pdbx_seq_one_letter_code
_entity_poly.pdbx_strand_id
1 'polypeptide(L)'
;MIVMSSFKSPAYNVKAVPVEKIVANSYNPNVVAPPEMKLLELSIWEDGYTMPLVCYYREEEDIYELVDGYHRYLVMKTSVRIYKRENGLLPVTVINKDISNRMASTIRHNRARGMRSEEHTSELQ
;
A
#
# COMPACT_ATOMS: atom_id res chain seq x y z
N MET A 1 -35.83 0.06 13.74
CA MET A 1 -34.55 0.61 13.44
C MET A 1 -33.56 -0.47 13.05
N ILE A 2 -32.79 -0.20 12.07
CA ILE A 2 -31.80 -1.17 11.63
C ILE A 2 -30.62 -1.18 12.57
N VAL A 3 -30.24 -2.37 12.98
CA VAL A 3 -29.04 -2.51 13.77
C VAL A 3 -27.85 -2.28 12.86
N MET A 4 -27.08 -1.28 13.18
CA MET A 4 -25.94 -0.93 12.39
C MET A 4 -24.76 -1.78 12.79
N SER A 5 -24.12 -2.33 11.80
CA SER A 5 -22.86 -3.01 12.04
C SER A 5 -21.84 -1.98 12.56
N SER A 6 -21.09 -2.36 13.57
CA SER A 6 -20.00 -1.54 14.04
C SER A 6 -18.79 -1.58 13.09
N PHE A 7 -18.83 -2.50 12.14
CA PHE A 7 -17.75 -2.64 11.18
C PHE A 7 -17.74 -1.45 10.21
N LYS A 8 -16.57 -0.92 9.97
CA LYS A 8 -16.34 0.13 9.00
C LYS A 8 -15.15 -0.26 8.13
N SER A 9 -15.31 -0.14 6.84
CA SER A 9 -14.20 -0.45 5.92
C SER A 9 -13.00 0.44 6.21
N PRO A 10 -11.80 -0.12 6.19
CA PRO A 10 -10.59 0.66 6.48
C PRO A 10 -10.42 1.89 5.58
N ALA A 11 -10.96 1.85 4.36
CA ALA A 11 -10.84 2.97 3.43
C ALA A 11 -11.47 4.25 3.97
N TYR A 12 -12.39 4.16 4.93
CA TYR A 12 -12.99 5.34 5.53
C TYR A 12 -12.20 5.90 6.70
N ASN A 13 -11.08 5.28 7.03
CA ASN A 13 -10.24 5.72 8.13
C ASN A 13 -8.78 5.69 7.71
N VAL A 14 -8.41 6.69 6.91
CA VAL A 14 -7.04 6.81 6.41
C VAL A 14 -6.22 7.61 7.42
N LYS A 15 -5.05 7.08 7.75
CA LYS A 15 -4.14 7.71 8.71
C LYS A 15 -2.89 8.19 7.99
N ALA A 16 -2.32 9.28 8.46
CA ALA A 16 -1.03 9.75 7.98
C ALA A 16 0.06 9.10 8.83
N VAL A 17 0.89 8.29 8.21
CA VAL A 17 1.90 7.51 8.92
C VAL A 17 3.28 7.86 8.40
N PRO A 18 4.25 8.14 9.27
CA PRO A 18 5.62 8.37 8.82
C PRO A 18 6.17 7.14 8.09
N VAL A 19 6.83 7.37 6.97
CA VAL A 19 7.36 6.27 6.18
C VAL A 19 8.35 5.42 6.98
N GLU A 20 9.02 6.02 7.95
CA GLU A 20 9.97 5.31 8.81
C GLU A 20 9.31 4.26 9.68
N LYS A 21 8.00 4.35 9.89
CA LYS A 21 7.27 3.36 10.67
C LYS A 21 6.69 2.24 9.83
N ILE A 22 6.91 2.27 8.52
CA ILE A 22 6.36 1.25 7.61
C ILE A 22 7.46 0.27 7.25
N VAL A 23 7.16 -1.03 7.36
CA VAL A 23 8.09 -2.09 6.97
C VAL A 23 7.47 -2.91 5.85
N ALA A 24 8.30 -3.31 4.90
CA ALA A 24 7.86 -4.00 3.70
C ALA A 24 8.57 -5.35 3.54
N ASN A 25 8.61 -6.12 4.61
CA ASN A 25 9.39 -7.36 4.66
C ASN A 25 8.92 -8.45 3.70
N SER A 26 7.66 -8.41 3.30
CA SER A 26 7.08 -9.47 2.48
C SER A 26 7.24 -9.22 0.98
N TYR A 27 7.92 -8.17 0.60
CA TYR A 27 7.97 -7.78 -0.81
C TYR A 27 9.33 -8.02 -1.42
N ASN A 28 9.28 -8.47 -2.67
CA ASN A 28 10.46 -8.64 -3.49
C ASN A 28 10.81 -7.29 -4.13
N PRO A 29 12.04 -6.80 -3.98
CA PRO A 29 12.40 -5.50 -4.53
C PRO A 29 12.49 -5.45 -6.07
N ASN A 30 12.41 -6.57 -6.75
CA ASN A 30 12.65 -6.63 -8.20
C ASN A 30 11.38 -6.66 -9.02
N VAL A 31 10.45 -5.77 -8.78
CA VAL A 31 9.15 -5.92 -9.42
C VAL A 31 8.77 -4.81 -10.38
N VAL A 32 9.44 -3.66 -10.35
CA VAL A 32 9.10 -2.57 -11.25
C VAL A 32 10.35 -2.03 -11.92
N ALA A 33 10.30 -1.90 -13.24
CA ALA A 33 11.39 -1.35 -14.01
C ALA A 33 11.55 0.16 -13.71
N PRO A 34 12.78 0.68 -13.75
CA PRO A 34 13.02 2.09 -13.47
C PRO A 34 12.15 3.09 -14.24
N PRO A 35 11.87 2.89 -15.55
CA PRO A 35 10.98 3.82 -16.26
C PRO A 35 9.58 3.88 -15.66
N GLU A 36 9.05 2.75 -15.22
CA GLU A 36 7.73 2.70 -14.58
C GLU A 36 7.74 3.41 -13.24
N MET A 37 8.84 3.29 -12.50
CA MET A 37 8.97 4.02 -11.23
C MET A 37 9.01 5.52 -11.45
N LYS A 38 9.65 5.97 -12.51
CA LYS A 38 9.68 7.39 -12.82
C LYS A 38 8.30 7.93 -13.17
N LEU A 39 7.53 7.16 -13.92
CA LEU A 39 6.17 7.55 -14.26
C LEU A 39 5.29 7.59 -13.03
N LEU A 40 5.45 6.64 -12.14
CA LEU A 40 4.71 6.62 -10.89
C LEU A 40 5.07 7.82 -10.01
N GLU A 41 6.35 8.11 -9.90
CA GLU A 41 6.80 9.27 -9.15
C GLU A 41 6.22 10.56 -9.71
N LEU A 42 6.22 10.71 -11.02
CA LEU A 42 5.64 11.88 -11.67
C LEU A 42 4.14 11.97 -11.40
N SER A 43 3.44 10.86 -11.50
CA SER A 43 2.01 10.82 -11.24
C SER A 43 1.69 11.26 -9.81
N ILE A 44 2.45 10.76 -8.84
CA ILE A 44 2.26 11.14 -7.45
C ILE A 44 2.64 12.61 -7.23
N TRP A 45 3.67 13.08 -7.92
CA TRP A 45 4.02 14.48 -7.83
C TRP A 45 2.89 15.38 -8.33
N GLU A 46 2.28 15.01 -9.47
CA GLU A 46 1.24 15.84 -10.09
C GLU A 46 -0.10 15.76 -9.36
N ASP A 47 -0.50 14.54 -8.98
CA ASP A 47 -1.84 14.32 -8.45
C ASP A 47 -1.87 14.10 -6.94
N GLY A 48 -0.73 13.88 -6.33
CA GLY A 48 -0.64 13.48 -4.94
C GLY A 48 -0.89 11.99 -4.77
N TYR A 49 -0.85 11.54 -3.53
CA TYR A 49 -1.21 10.17 -3.21
C TYR A 49 -2.72 10.04 -3.25
N THR A 50 -3.23 9.29 -4.21
CA THR A 50 -4.67 9.11 -4.41
C THR A 50 -5.19 7.79 -3.83
N MET A 51 -4.28 6.85 -3.54
CA MET A 51 -4.65 5.56 -2.98
C MET A 51 -3.84 5.31 -1.72
N PRO A 52 -4.50 5.02 -0.59
CA PRO A 52 -3.76 4.70 0.62
C PRO A 52 -3.06 3.35 0.51
N LEU A 53 -1.99 3.20 1.25
CA LEU A 53 -1.37 1.91 1.45
C LEU A 53 -2.22 1.09 2.42
N VAL A 54 -2.11 -0.22 2.34
CA VAL A 54 -2.81 -1.13 3.25
C VAL A 54 -1.77 -1.80 4.13
N CYS A 55 -1.95 -1.70 5.43
CA CYS A 55 -0.98 -2.22 6.40
C CYS A 55 -1.66 -2.94 7.55
N TYR A 56 -0.90 -3.80 8.24
CA TYR A 56 -1.24 -4.29 9.57
C TYR A 56 -0.45 -3.48 10.59
N TYR A 57 -1.10 -3.09 11.66
CA TYR A 57 -0.40 -2.38 12.73
C TYR A 57 0.09 -3.38 13.78
N ARG A 58 1.37 -3.29 14.10
CA ARG A 58 1.99 -4.10 15.13
C ARG A 58 2.19 -3.22 16.36
N GLU A 59 1.29 -3.37 17.30
CA GLU A 59 1.20 -2.47 18.44
C GLU A 59 2.44 -2.48 19.30
N GLU A 60 3.01 -3.66 19.56
CA GLU A 60 4.17 -3.80 20.43
C GLU A 60 5.38 -3.02 19.92
N GLU A 61 5.51 -2.92 18.62
CA GLU A 61 6.66 -2.28 17.97
C GLU A 61 6.32 -0.91 17.40
N ASP A 62 5.05 -0.57 17.40
CA ASP A 62 4.57 0.68 16.80
C ASP A 62 5.04 0.81 15.36
N ILE A 63 4.86 -0.24 14.58
CA ILE A 63 5.19 -0.23 13.16
C ILE A 63 4.00 -0.73 12.33
N TYR A 64 4.03 -0.40 11.06
CA TYR A 64 2.98 -0.79 10.12
C TYR A 64 3.60 -1.73 9.09
N GLU A 65 3.09 -2.93 9.04
CA GLU A 65 3.57 -3.96 8.11
C GLU A 65 2.78 -3.86 6.81
N LEU A 66 3.48 -3.62 5.72
CA LEU A 66 2.85 -3.35 4.43
C LEU A 66 2.20 -4.60 3.84
N VAL A 67 0.94 -4.46 3.44
CA VAL A 67 0.20 -5.50 2.74
C VAL A 67 0.08 -5.16 1.25
N ASP A 68 -0.21 -3.91 0.92
CA ASP A 68 -0.38 -3.47 -0.45
C ASP A 68 0.11 -2.04 -0.60
N GLY A 69 0.71 -1.75 -1.74
CA GLY A 69 1.20 -0.42 -2.05
C GLY A 69 2.71 -0.27 -2.01
N TYR A 70 3.45 -1.36 -2.26
CA TYR A 70 4.91 -1.34 -2.17
C TYR A 70 5.54 -0.24 -3.03
N HIS A 71 5.08 -0.07 -4.26
CA HIS A 71 5.71 0.92 -5.16
C HIS A 71 5.42 2.34 -4.72
N ARG A 72 4.22 2.59 -4.20
CA ARG A 72 3.88 3.91 -3.65
C ARG A 72 4.71 4.21 -2.41
N TYR A 73 4.96 3.20 -1.59
CA TYR A 73 5.87 3.30 -0.45
C TYR A 73 7.30 3.61 -0.92
N LEU A 74 7.74 2.91 -1.96
CA LEU A 74 9.10 3.08 -2.47
C LEU A 74 9.33 4.48 -3.04
N VAL A 75 8.32 5.06 -3.69
CA VAL A 75 8.40 6.44 -4.16
C VAL A 75 8.70 7.40 -3.01
N MET A 76 8.01 7.24 -1.88
CA MET A 76 8.26 8.08 -0.71
C MET A 76 9.70 7.93 -0.22
N LYS A 77 10.24 6.71 -0.27
CA LYS A 77 11.59 6.45 0.20
C LYS A 77 12.68 6.96 -0.73
N THR A 78 12.37 7.09 -2.02
CA THR A 78 13.40 7.40 -3.01
C THR A 78 13.26 8.79 -3.63
N SER A 79 12.10 9.42 -3.56
CA SER A 79 11.89 10.73 -4.15
C SER A 79 12.03 11.84 -3.10
N VAL A 80 13.09 12.59 -3.20
CA VAL A 80 13.37 13.67 -2.24
C VAL A 80 12.25 14.72 -2.28
N ARG A 81 11.81 15.10 -3.48
CA ARG A 81 10.80 16.16 -3.60
C ARG A 81 9.44 15.73 -3.04
N ILE A 82 9.07 14.47 -3.22
CA ILE A 82 7.81 13.97 -2.67
C ILE A 82 7.92 13.86 -1.15
N TYR A 83 9.02 13.32 -0.65
CA TYR A 83 9.23 13.22 0.79
C TYR A 83 9.08 14.61 1.45
N LYS A 84 9.70 15.60 0.87
CA LYS A 84 9.64 16.96 1.43
C LYS A 84 8.23 17.54 1.39
N ARG A 85 7.55 17.38 0.26
CA ARG A 85 6.19 17.92 0.13
C ARG A 85 5.23 17.26 1.10
N GLU A 86 5.34 15.93 1.28
CA GLU A 86 4.43 15.16 2.11
C GLU A 86 4.88 15.08 3.57
N ASN A 87 6.02 15.68 3.90
CA ASN A 87 6.61 15.60 5.24
C ASN A 87 6.89 14.17 5.67
N GLY A 88 7.21 13.31 4.71
CA GLY A 88 7.49 11.89 4.97
C GLY A 88 6.28 11.07 5.39
N LEU A 89 5.07 11.61 5.23
CA LEU A 89 3.85 10.94 5.67
C LEU A 89 3.16 10.26 4.50
N LEU A 90 2.71 9.04 4.73
CA LEU A 90 1.97 8.26 3.74
C LEU A 90 0.55 8.01 4.23
N PRO A 91 -0.43 8.08 3.32
CA PRO A 91 -1.79 7.69 3.69
C PRO A 91 -1.86 6.16 3.84
N VAL A 92 -2.37 5.70 4.97
CA VAL A 92 -2.40 4.28 5.30
C VAL A 92 -3.76 3.89 5.84
N THR A 93 -4.27 2.76 5.37
CA THR A 93 -5.41 2.09 5.99
C THR A 93 -4.89 0.88 6.74
N VAL A 94 -5.52 0.56 7.86
CA VAL A 94 -5.08 -0.52 8.74
C VAL A 94 -6.12 -1.62 8.75
N ILE A 95 -5.67 -2.85 8.52
CA ILE A 95 -6.52 -4.03 8.68
C ILE A 95 -6.02 -4.82 9.87
N ASN A 96 -6.96 -5.34 10.66
CA ASN A 96 -6.65 -6.05 11.90
C ASN A 96 -6.92 -7.53 11.71
N LYS A 97 -5.85 -8.33 11.69
CA LYS A 97 -5.95 -9.76 11.56
C LYS A 97 -4.79 -10.42 12.30
N ASP A 98 -4.97 -11.67 12.68
CA ASP A 98 -3.86 -12.41 13.26
C ASP A 98 -2.82 -12.76 12.19
N ILE A 99 -1.70 -13.34 12.61
CA ILE A 99 -0.58 -13.59 11.71
C ILE A 99 -0.97 -14.50 10.54
N SER A 100 -1.71 -15.55 10.80
CA SER A 100 -2.13 -16.49 9.75
C SER A 100 -2.96 -15.80 8.70
N ASN A 101 -3.92 -15.00 9.15
CA ASN A 101 -4.79 -14.27 8.24
C ASN A 101 -4.04 -13.16 7.53
N ARG A 102 -3.02 -12.58 8.15
CA ARG A 102 -2.20 -11.57 7.50
C ARG A 102 -1.50 -12.12 6.27
N MET A 103 -0.90 -13.28 6.38
CA MET A 103 -0.24 -13.90 5.25
C MET A 103 -1.22 -14.21 4.13
N ALA A 104 -2.37 -14.75 4.47
CA ALA A 104 -3.40 -15.05 3.48
C ALA A 104 -3.89 -13.78 2.79
N SER A 105 -4.07 -12.71 3.55
CA SER A 105 -4.52 -11.44 3.00
C SER A 105 -3.49 -10.84 2.03
N THR A 106 -2.23 -10.88 2.39
CA THR A 106 -1.15 -10.40 1.52
C THR A 106 -1.13 -11.18 0.21
N ILE A 107 -1.24 -12.48 0.28
CA ILE A 107 -1.26 -13.34 -0.90
C ILE A 107 -2.46 -12.99 -1.78
N ARG A 108 -3.65 -12.83 -1.18
CA ARG A 108 -4.85 -12.50 -1.94
C ARG A 108 -4.72 -11.16 -2.66
N HIS A 109 -4.19 -10.15 -1.99
CA HIS A 109 -4.02 -8.84 -2.60
C HIS A 109 -3.08 -8.90 -3.81
N ASN A 110 -1.94 -9.55 -3.63
CA ASN A 110 -0.96 -9.63 -4.69
C ASN A 110 -1.45 -10.50 -5.85
N ARG A 111 -2.14 -11.58 -5.52
CA ARG A 111 -2.64 -12.49 -6.51
C ARG A 111 -3.75 -11.88 -7.37
N ALA A 112 -4.66 -11.17 -6.74
CA ALA A 112 -5.74 -10.52 -7.47
C ALA A 112 -5.18 -9.53 -8.49
N ARG A 113 -4.16 -8.77 -8.13
CA ARG A 113 -3.54 -7.84 -9.06
C ARG A 113 -2.81 -8.54 -10.19
N GLY A 114 -2.10 -9.64 -9.87
CA GLY A 114 -1.44 -10.43 -10.88
C GLY A 114 -2.43 -11.08 -11.82
N MET A 115 -3.50 -11.63 -11.31
CA MET A 115 -4.53 -12.23 -12.12
C MET A 115 -5.18 -11.22 -13.07
N ARG A 116 -5.42 -10.02 -12.58
CA ARG A 116 -5.99 -8.97 -13.41
C ARG A 116 -5.07 -8.63 -14.58
N SER A 117 -3.78 -8.56 -14.32
CA SER A 117 -2.80 -8.31 -15.37
C SER A 117 -2.76 -9.47 -16.37
N GLU A 118 -2.81 -10.69 -15.91
CA GLU A 118 -2.81 -11.87 -16.76
C GLU A 118 -4.03 -11.94 -17.65
N GLU A 119 -5.19 -11.65 -17.08
CA GLU A 119 -6.42 -11.63 -17.85
C GLU A 119 -6.34 -10.62 -18.97
N HIS A 120 -5.85 -9.44 -18.67
CA HIS A 120 -5.69 -8.40 -19.67
C HIS A 120 -4.77 -8.85 -20.79
N THR A 121 -3.65 -9.48 -20.44
CA THR A 121 -2.71 -10.00 -21.42
C THR A 121 -3.33 -11.08 -22.28
N SER A 122 -4.08 -11.97 -21.65
CA SER A 122 -4.74 -13.05 -22.38
C SER A 122 -5.75 -12.54 -23.39
N GLU A 123 -6.49 -11.52 -23.04
CA GLU A 123 -7.47 -10.93 -23.93
C GLU A 123 -6.82 -10.31 -25.16
N LEU A 124 -5.65 -9.78 -25.01
CA LEU A 124 -4.92 -9.17 -26.12
C LEU A 124 -4.33 -10.21 -27.06
N GLN A 125 -4.22 -11.43 -26.62
CA GLN A 125 -3.73 -12.51 -27.44
C GLN A 125 -4.83 -13.15 -28.27
#